data_9a05f74c64ed949888d0894f340c0b28
#
_entry.id   9a05f74c64ed949888d0894f340c0b28
#
_cell.length_a   1.000
_cell.length_b   1.000
_cell.length_c   1.000
_cell.angle_alpha   90.00
_cell.angle_beta   90.00
_cell.angle_gamma   90.00
#
_symmetry.space_group_name_H-M   'P 1'
#
loop_
_entity.id
_entity.type
_entity.pdbx_description
1 polymer ?
#
loop_
_entity_poly.entity_id
_entity_poly.type
_entity_poly.pdbx_seq_one_letter_code
_entity_poly.pdbx_strand_id
1 'polypeptide(L)'
;MYKRQVFELPLLVSALLGIAAGGCAGLLNGVLGAYFRLPIFIVTLGMLEAGRGMAYLVTNSQTVYIGPSIQSLALPISGIGVSASFLISLTLVVLAQLALTRTVFGRYLIAIGTNETAAKISGIRTEPYLTWVLVISGLLAGLGGLMNAAYLGASDPNAAIGLELSAIAAAVIGGTSLMCGRGSIIGAFIGVLIISVLQNGLAQLGISEPFKRLITGLVIILAVLIDRWRSR
;
A
#
# COMPACT_ATOMS: atom_id res chain seq x y z
N MET A 1 0.91 16.69 -4.86
CA MET A 1 2.18 17.40 -4.66
C MET A 1 2.52 18.39 -5.78
N TYR A 2 2.40 17.99 -7.06
CA TYR A 2 2.55 18.91 -8.22
C TYR A 2 1.77 20.22 -8.07
N LYS A 3 0.51 20.17 -7.61
CA LYS A 3 -0.35 21.34 -7.40
C LYS A 3 0.23 22.38 -6.41
N ARG A 4 1.17 22.01 -5.54
CA ARG A 4 1.79 22.97 -4.62
C ARG A 4 2.65 24.02 -5.34
N GLN A 5 3.42 23.59 -6.34
CA GLN A 5 4.29 24.53 -7.09
C GLN A 5 3.51 25.36 -8.13
N VAL A 6 2.44 24.77 -8.70
CA VAL A 6 1.63 25.44 -9.72
C VAL A 6 0.58 26.38 -9.11
N PHE A 7 0.04 26.03 -7.91
CA PHE A 7 -1.03 26.78 -7.26
C PHE A 7 -0.63 27.40 -5.91
N GLU A 8 0.65 27.36 -5.52
CA GLU A 8 1.17 27.88 -4.23
C GLU A 8 0.40 27.39 -2.99
N LEU A 9 -0.18 26.20 -3.06
CA LEU A 9 -1.00 25.66 -1.98
C LEU A 9 -0.15 25.30 -0.75
N PRO A 10 -0.66 25.52 0.47
CA PRO A 10 0.00 25.09 1.70
C PRO A 10 0.29 23.58 1.66
N LEU A 11 1.43 23.17 2.23
CA LEU A 11 1.86 21.76 2.27
C LEU A 11 0.76 20.82 2.77
N LEU A 12 0.09 21.22 3.85
CA LEU A 12 -0.97 20.44 4.49
C LEU A 12 -2.13 20.18 3.54
N VAL A 13 -2.57 21.19 2.80
CA VAL A 13 -3.68 21.06 1.83
C VAL A 13 -3.28 20.13 0.70
N SER A 14 -2.07 20.27 0.17
CA SER A 14 -1.55 19.39 -0.89
C SER A 14 -1.42 17.93 -0.43
N ALA A 15 -1.01 17.71 0.83
CA ALA A 15 -0.94 16.40 1.43
C ALA A 15 -2.33 15.75 1.58
N LEU A 16 -3.30 16.51 2.13
CA LEU A 16 -4.68 16.04 2.28
C LEU A 16 -5.32 15.71 0.94
N LEU A 17 -5.11 16.55 -0.09
CA LEU A 17 -5.61 16.28 -1.45
C LEU A 17 -4.98 15.01 -2.06
N GLY A 18 -3.71 14.75 -1.81
CA GLY A 18 -3.05 13.52 -2.26
C GLY A 18 -3.64 12.27 -1.60
N ILE A 19 -3.86 12.32 -0.29
CA ILE A 19 -4.48 11.23 0.47
C ILE A 19 -5.94 11.03 0.02
N ALA A 20 -6.70 12.13 -0.13
CA ALA A 20 -8.08 12.08 -0.60
C ALA A 20 -8.19 11.50 -2.01
N ALA A 21 -7.28 11.85 -2.93
CA ALA A 21 -7.24 11.27 -4.27
C ALA A 21 -7.03 9.75 -4.22
N GLY A 22 -6.13 9.26 -3.35
CA GLY A 22 -5.99 7.83 -3.09
C GLY A 22 -7.28 7.18 -2.56
N GLY A 23 -7.94 7.84 -1.61
CA GLY A 23 -9.24 7.40 -1.08
C GLY A 23 -10.35 7.35 -2.13
N CYS A 24 -10.41 8.34 -3.03
CA CYS A 24 -11.34 8.35 -4.16
C CYS A 24 -11.08 7.18 -5.13
N ALA A 25 -9.82 6.91 -5.47
CA ALA A 25 -9.46 5.75 -6.28
C ALA A 25 -9.86 4.44 -5.60
N GLY A 26 -9.62 4.33 -4.29
CA GLY A 26 -10.06 3.20 -3.47
C GLY A 26 -11.59 3.05 -3.45
N LEU A 27 -12.32 4.15 -3.37
CA LEU A 27 -13.79 4.15 -3.42
C LEU A 27 -14.31 3.65 -4.77
N LEU A 28 -13.73 4.15 -5.88
CA LEU A 28 -14.07 3.69 -7.22
C LEU A 28 -13.82 2.19 -7.38
N ASN A 29 -12.65 1.71 -6.95
CA ASN A 29 -12.33 0.27 -6.96
C ASN A 29 -13.33 -0.53 -6.12
N GLY A 30 -13.70 -0.01 -4.93
CA GLY A 30 -14.64 -0.64 -4.02
C GLY A 30 -16.05 -0.75 -4.61
N VAL A 31 -16.55 0.33 -5.19
CA VAL A 31 -17.87 0.34 -5.81
C VAL A 31 -17.92 -0.59 -7.02
N LEU A 32 -16.93 -0.49 -7.92
CA LEU A 32 -16.87 -1.33 -9.11
C LEU A 32 -16.71 -2.82 -8.76
N GLY A 33 -15.87 -3.15 -7.79
CA GLY A 33 -15.66 -4.53 -7.38
C GLY A 33 -16.84 -5.12 -6.59
N ALA A 34 -17.34 -4.40 -5.58
CA ALA A 34 -18.33 -4.94 -4.66
C ALA A 34 -19.78 -4.87 -5.22
N TYR A 35 -20.19 -3.74 -5.80
CA TYR A 35 -21.56 -3.56 -6.26
C TYR A 35 -21.77 -4.03 -7.70
N PHE A 36 -20.81 -3.79 -8.60
CA PHE A 36 -20.88 -4.29 -9.97
C PHE A 36 -20.36 -5.71 -10.14
N ARG A 37 -19.86 -6.32 -9.04
CA ARG A 37 -19.34 -7.70 -9.02
C ARG A 37 -18.24 -7.97 -10.03
N LEU A 38 -17.46 -6.94 -10.36
CA LEU A 38 -16.29 -7.10 -11.22
C LEU A 38 -15.14 -7.75 -10.43
N PRO A 39 -14.28 -8.56 -11.06
CA PRO A 39 -13.11 -9.11 -10.40
C PRO A 39 -12.22 -7.98 -9.86
N ILE A 40 -12.15 -7.85 -8.53
CA ILE A 40 -11.48 -6.74 -7.84
C ILE A 40 -10.03 -6.60 -8.31
N PHE A 41 -9.35 -7.72 -8.56
CA PHE A 41 -7.97 -7.73 -9.07
C PHE A 41 -7.85 -7.00 -10.42
N ILE A 42 -8.78 -7.23 -11.34
CA ILE A 42 -8.77 -6.57 -12.67
C ILE A 42 -9.06 -5.07 -12.53
N VAL A 43 -10.03 -4.71 -11.68
CA VAL A 43 -10.38 -3.30 -11.42
C VAL A 43 -9.20 -2.54 -10.83
N THR A 44 -8.50 -3.13 -9.85
CA THR A 44 -7.34 -2.49 -9.22
C THR A 44 -6.14 -2.38 -10.16
N LEU A 45 -5.91 -3.34 -11.04
CA LEU A 45 -4.89 -3.23 -12.11
C LEU A 45 -5.23 -2.11 -13.10
N GLY A 46 -6.49 -2.01 -13.53
CA GLY A 46 -6.94 -0.91 -14.38
C GLY A 46 -6.77 0.45 -13.69
N MET A 47 -7.08 0.55 -12.39
CA MET A 47 -6.88 1.77 -11.61
C MET A 47 -5.39 2.12 -11.45
N LEU A 48 -4.50 1.13 -11.32
CA LEU A 48 -3.06 1.33 -11.27
C LEU A 48 -2.56 2.01 -12.55
N GLU A 49 -2.94 1.49 -13.71
CA GLU A 49 -2.56 2.07 -15.01
C GLU A 49 -3.19 3.45 -15.25
N ALA A 50 -4.48 3.62 -14.89
CA ALA A 50 -5.15 4.91 -14.98
C ALA A 50 -4.48 5.96 -14.06
N GLY A 51 -4.18 5.59 -12.81
CA GLY A 51 -3.50 6.47 -11.87
C GLY A 51 -2.09 6.87 -12.33
N ARG A 52 -1.34 5.92 -12.90
CA ARG A 52 -0.02 6.18 -13.49
C ARG A 52 -0.12 7.10 -14.71
N GLY A 53 -1.08 6.84 -15.61
CA GLY A 53 -1.36 7.71 -16.75
C GLY A 53 -1.71 9.14 -16.33
N MET A 54 -2.56 9.30 -15.31
CA MET A 54 -2.88 10.63 -14.75
C MET A 54 -1.64 11.31 -14.14
N ALA A 55 -0.75 10.56 -13.47
CA ALA A 55 0.49 11.12 -12.94
C ALA A 55 1.38 11.65 -14.07
N TYR A 56 1.56 10.92 -15.15
CA TYR A 56 2.31 11.37 -16.33
C TYR A 56 1.71 12.62 -16.98
N LEU A 57 0.38 12.64 -17.15
CA LEU A 57 -0.31 13.80 -17.74
C LEU A 57 -0.15 15.06 -16.88
N VAL A 58 -0.32 14.92 -15.55
CA VAL A 58 -0.23 16.06 -14.63
C VAL A 58 1.19 16.60 -14.51
N THR A 59 2.21 15.73 -14.54
CA THR A 59 3.62 16.13 -14.38
C THR A 59 4.33 16.41 -15.71
N ASN A 60 3.65 16.24 -16.87
CA ASN A 60 4.27 16.23 -18.19
C ASN A 60 5.45 15.24 -18.26
N SER A 61 5.33 14.10 -17.60
CA SER A 61 6.36 13.05 -17.49
C SER A 61 7.68 13.52 -16.87
N GLN A 62 7.67 14.62 -16.11
CA GLN A 62 8.87 15.19 -15.50
C GLN A 62 8.83 15.04 -13.98
N THR A 63 10.01 14.90 -13.38
CA THR A 63 10.17 14.94 -11.93
C THR A 63 10.05 16.38 -11.45
N VAL A 64 9.18 16.63 -10.46
CA VAL A 64 8.94 17.95 -9.88
C VAL A 64 9.53 18.00 -8.48
N TYR A 65 10.54 18.83 -8.26
CA TYR A 65 11.14 19.04 -6.96
C TYR A 65 10.23 19.86 -6.05
N ILE A 66 10.04 19.41 -4.80
CA ILE A 66 9.08 20.03 -3.85
C ILE A 66 9.80 20.95 -2.85
N GLY A 67 11.11 20.77 -2.69
CA GLY A 67 11.93 21.54 -1.76
C GLY A 67 12.00 20.94 -0.34
N PRO A 68 12.81 21.55 0.55
CA PRO A 68 13.18 20.97 1.85
C PRO A 68 12.04 20.89 2.86
N SER A 69 10.97 21.66 2.69
CA SER A 69 9.86 21.73 3.67
C SER A 69 9.16 20.39 3.91
N ILE A 70 9.14 19.48 2.92
CA ILE A 70 8.52 18.16 3.07
C ILE A 70 9.50 17.12 3.58
N GLN A 71 10.79 17.32 3.36
CA GLN A 71 11.84 16.38 3.77
C GLN A 71 11.92 16.24 5.29
N SER A 72 11.45 17.23 6.06
CA SER A 72 11.36 17.14 7.52
C SER A 72 10.58 15.91 8.02
N LEU A 73 9.63 15.39 7.23
CA LEU A 73 8.89 14.16 7.54
C LEU A 73 9.74 12.89 7.39
N ALA A 74 10.75 12.93 6.53
CA ALA A 74 11.62 11.81 6.25
C ALA A 74 12.92 11.85 7.06
N LEU A 75 13.33 13.02 7.52
CA LEU A 75 14.55 13.18 8.32
C LEU A 75 14.39 12.58 9.71
N PRO A 76 15.46 12.01 10.29
CA PRO A 76 15.46 11.54 11.67
C PRO A 76 15.20 12.69 12.63
N ILE A 77 14.32 12.45 13.61
CA ILE A 77 14.06 13.40 14.69
C ILE A 77 15.31 13.44 15.58
N SER A 78 15.84 14.65 15.80
CA SER A 78 16.98 14.90 16.67
C SER A 78 16.68 14.35 18.08
N GLY A 79 17.46 13.36 18.54
CA GLY A 79 17.32 12.73 19.85
C GLY A 79 16.80 11.29 19.83
N ILE A 80 16.00 10.88 18.85
CA ILE A 80 15.43 9.51 18.76
C ILE A 80 16.09 8.71 17.62
N GLY A 81 16.68 9.38 16.63
CA GLY A 81 17.33 8.76 15.48
C GLY A 81 16.36 8.07 14.49
N VAL A 82 15.05 8.25 14.67
CA VAL A 82 14.00 7.62 13.87
C VAL A 82 13.21 8.69 13.13
N SER A 83 12.83 8.43 11.87
CA SER A 83 12.04 9.38 11.08
C SER A 83 10.58 9.42 11.52
N ALA A 84 9.93 10.59 11.35
CA ALA A 84 8.51 10.74 11.61
C ALA A 84 7.67 9.78 10.75
N SER A 85 8.06 9.53 9.50
CA SER A 85 7.40 8.58 8.59
C SER A 85 7.38 7.17 9.15
N PHE A 86 8.48 6.72 9.80
CA PHE A 86 8.53 5.39 10.42
C PHE A 86 7.60 5.30 11.63
N LEU A 87 7.55 6.32 12.48
CA LEU A 87 6.66 6.35 13.65
C LEU A 87 5.18 6.35 13.23
N ILE A 88 4.82 7.11 12.18
CA ILE A 88 3.47 7.10 11.62
C ILE A 88 3.14 5.71 11.08
N SER A 89 4.04 5.08 10.34
CA SER A 89 3.84 3.72 9.81
C SER A 89 3.65 2.70 10.92
N LEU A 90 4.47 2.75 11.97
CA LEU A 90 4.37 1.86 13.12
C LEU A 90 3.03 2.05 13.87
N THR A 91 2.62 3.30 14.06
CA THR A 91 1.33 3.63 14.68
C THR A 91 0.17 3.08 13.86
N LEU A 92 0.21 3.24 12.52
CA LEU A 92 -0.80 2.70 11.63
C LEU A 92 -0.86 1.17 11.68
N VAL A 93 0.28 0.48 11.75
CA VAL A 93 0.33 -0.99 11.91
C VAL A 93 -0.37 -1.42 13.19
N VAL A 94 -0.08 -0.75 14.32
CA VAL A 94 -0.71 -1.05 15.62
C VAL A 94 -2.21 -0.80 15.55
N LEU A 95 -2.63 0.35 15.06
CA LEU A 95 -4.06 0.70 14.93
C LEU A 95 -4.81 -0.26 14.03
N ALA A 96 -4.24 -0.60 12.88
CA ALA A 96 -4.84 -1.52 11.93
C ALA A 96 -4.91 -2.95 12.49
N GLN A 97 -3.89 -3.40 13.24
CA GLN A 97 -3.92 -4.70 13.92
C GLN A 97 -5.01 -4.72 15.02
N LEU A 98 -5.15 -3.64 15.79
CA LEU A 98 -6.21 -3.52 16.79
C LEU A 98 -7.58 -3.49 16.11
N ALA A 99 -7.74 -2.75 15.02
CA ALA A 99 -8.97 -2.73 14.24
C ALA A 99 -9.33 -4.12 13.73
N LEU A 100 -8.36 -4.87 13.19
CA LEU A 100 -8.60 -6.22 12.68
C LEU A 100 -8.99 -7.21 13.79
N THR A 101 -8.34 -7.15 14.97
CA THR A 101 -8.50 -8.17 16.00
C THR A 101 -9.56 -7.82 17.05
N ARG A 102 -9.81 -6.54 17.33
CA ARG A 102 -10.66 -6.08 18.43
C ARG A 102 -12.00 -5.51 17.98
N THR A 103 -12.20 -5.22 16.70
CA THR A 103 -13.46 -4.61 16.23
C THR A 103 -14.38 -5.61 15.53
N VAL A 104 -15.66 -5.27 15.44
CA VAL A 104 -16.66 -6.02 14.67
C VAL A 104 -16.32 -5.98 13.18
N PHE A 105 -15.78 -4.85 12.72
CA PHE A 105 -15.34 -4.68 11.33
C PHE A 105 -14.29 -5.74 10.95
N GLY A 106 -13.25 -5.92 11.76
CA GLY A 106 -12.22 -6.94 11.50
C GLY A 106 -12.77 -8.37 11.50
N ARG A 107 -13.68 -8.69 12.43
CA ARG A 107 -14.32 -10.02 12.46
C ARG A 107 -15.12 -10.30 11.20
N TYR A 108 -15.88 -9.32 10.70
CA TYR A 108 -16.64 -9.49 9.48
C TYR A 108 -15.73 -9.61 8.25
N LEU A 109 -14.61 -8.86 8.21
CA LEU A 109 -13.62 -9.00 7.13
C LEU A 109 -13.05 -10.42 7.07
N ILE A 110 -12.68 -10.99 8.20
CA ILE A 110 -12.16 -12.36 8.28
C ILE A 110 -13.23 -13.35 7.84
N ALA A 111 -14.47 -13.18 8.29
CA ALA A 111 -15.59 -14.04 7.89
C ALA A 111 -15.85 -13.98 6.38
N ILE A 112 -15.88 -12.78 5.79
CA ILE A 112 -16.06 -12.57 4.34
C ILE A 112 -14.89 -13.19 3.56
N GLY A 113 -13.65 -12.97 4.01
CA GLY A 113 -12.46 -13.52 3.37
C GLY A 113 -12.39 -15.06 3.43
N THR A 114 -12.96 -15.67 4.48
CA THR A 114 -13.00 -17.12 4.62
C THR A 114 -14.04 -17.74 3.70
N ASN A 115 -15.26 -17.20 3.68
CA ASN A 115 -16.33 -17.65 2.77
C ASN A 115 -17.38 -16.54 2.63
N GLU A 116 -17.31 -15.82 1.52
CA GLU A 116 -18.22 -14.70 1.24
C GLU A 116 -19.69 -15.17 1.16
N THR A 117 -19.94 -16.34 0.56
CA THR A 117 -21.29 -16.89 0.42
C THR A 117 -21.89 -17.23 1.78
N ALA A 118 -21.13 -17.88 2.65
CA ALA A 118 -21.58 -18.17 4.00
C ALA A 118 -21.83 -16.91 4.83
N ALA A 119 -20.98 -15.89 4.68
CA ALA A 119 -21.17 -14.60 5.34
C ALA A 119 -22.48 -13.92 4.89
N LYS A 120 -22.81 -13.94 3.59
CA LYS A 120 -24.07 -13.41 3.06
C LYS A 120 -25.30 -14.16 3.60
N ILE A 121 -25.25 -15.49 3.63
CA ILE A 121 -26.33 -16.32 4.18
C ILE A 121 -26.55 -16.02 5.68
N SER A 122 -25.46 -15.70 6.41
CA SER A 122 -25.52 -15.31 7.82
C SER A 122 -25.99 -13.86 8.03
N GLY A 123 -26.45 -13.16 6.97
CA GLY A 123 -27.01 -11.81 7.06
C GLY A 123 -25.98 -10.68 7.02
N ILE A 124 -24.70 -10.97 6.75
CA ILE A 124 -23.67 -9.95 6.64
C ILE A 124 -23.73 -9.36 5.23
N ARG A 125 -23.91 -8.05 5.14
CA ARG A 125 -23.78 -7.31 3.87
C ARG A 125 -22.32 -7.17 3.52
N THR A 126 -21.82 -7.91 2.51
CA THR A 126 -20.41 -7.95 2.18
C THR A 126 -19.93 -6.72 1.41
N GLU A 127 -20.79 -6.13 0.60
CA GLU A 127 -20.47 -5.03 -0.31
C GLU A 127 -19.89 -3.79 0.40
N PRO A 128 -20.49 -3.26 1.49
CA PRO A 128 -19.92 -2.09 2.17
C PRO A 128 -18.57 -2.40 2.82
N TYR A 129 -18.38 -3.61 3.37
CA TYR A 129 -17.10 -3.97 3.99
C TYR A 129 -15.97 -4.05 2.96
N LEU A 130 -16.20 -4.67 1.81
CA LEU A 130 -15.24 -4.73 0.71
C LEU A 130 -14.91 -3.31 0.20
N THR A 131 -15.93 -2.45 0.06
CA THR A 131 -15.72 -1.05 -0.36
C THR A 131 -14.87 -0.30 0.65
N TRP A 132 -15.18 -0.38 1.96
CA TRP A 132 -14.41 0.31 2.99
C TRP A 132 -12.96 -0.16 3.08
N VAL A 133 -12.69 -1.45 2.89
CA VAL A 133 -11.31 -1.97 2.82
C VAL A 133 -10.54 -1.31 1.69
N LEU A 134 -11.14 -1.19 0.50
CA LEU A 134 -10.49 -0.58 -0.65
C LEU A 134 -10.31 0.94 -0.48
N VAL A 135 -11.26 1.62 0.18
CA VAL A 135 -11.12 3.04 0.56
C VAL A 135 -9.95 3.23 1.52
N ILE A 136 -9.88 2.43 2.59
CA ILE A 136 -8.79 2.48 3.57
C ILE A 136 -7.45 2.20 2.88
N SER A 137 -7.39 1.17 2.02
CA SER A 137 -6.20 0.86 1.22
C SER A 137 -5.77 2.03 0.34
N GLY A 138 -6.71 2.70 -0.32
CA GLY A 138 -6.45 3.89 -1.14
C GLY A 138 -5.94 5.08 -0.32
N LEU A 139 -6.53 5.34 0.86
CA LEU A 139 -6.04 6.37 1.78
C LEU A 139 -4.61 6.10 2.25
N LEU A 140 -4.32 4.85 2.62
CA LEU A 140 -2.98 4.43 3.03
C LEU A 140 -1.97 4.50 1.88
N ALA A 141 -2.38 4.17 0.65
CA ALA A 141 -1.56 4.34 -0.54
C ALA A 141 -1.24 5.82 -0.80
N GLY A 142 -2.22 6.71 -0.66
CA GLY A 142 -2.02 8.15 -0.75
C GLY A 142 -1.05 8.68 0.30
N LEU A 143 -1.16 8.18 1.53
CA LEU A 143 -0.21 8.51 2.62
C LEU A 143 1.19 7.96 2.31
N GLY A 144 1.31 6.73 1.80
CA GLY A 144 2.57 6.15 1.38
C GLY A 144 3.23 6.94 0.25
N GLY A 145 2.44 7.42 -0.73
CA GLY A 145 2.92 8.31 -1.78
C GLY A 145 3.43 9.66 -1.24
N LEU A 146 2.77 10.21 -0.21
CA LEU A 146 3.24 11.41 0.49
C LEU A 146 4.59 11.16 1.17
N MET A 147 4.73 10.05 1.89
CA MET A 147 5.98 9.69 2.57
C MET A 147 7.12 9.44 1.57
N ASN A 148 6.82 8.79 0.44
CA ASN A 148 7.79 8.58 -0.63
C ASN A 148 8.25 9.91 -1.24
N ALA A 149 7.32 10.84 -1.53
CA ALA A 149 7.64 12.17 -2.03
C ALA A 149 8.46 12.99 -1.00
N ALA A 150 8.20 12.80 0.30
CA ALA A 150 9.00 13.41 1.37
C ALA A 150 10.42 12.87 1.41
N TYR A 151 10.57 11.56 1.24
CA TYR A 151 11.87 10.89 1.21
C TYR A 151 12.73 11.33 0.01
N LEU A 152 12.13 11.41 -1.18
CA LEU A 152 12.81 11.83 -2.40
C LEU A 152 13.00 13.36 -2.50
N GLY A 153 12.23 14.15 -1.74
CA GLY A 153 12.17 15.60 -1.91
C GLY A 153 11.55 16.05 -3.24
N ALA A 154 10.97 15.09 -3.97
CA ALA A 154 10.44 15.28 -5.32
C ALA A 154 9.21 14.40 -5.55
N SER A 155 8.39 14.79 -6.52
CA SER A 155 7.29 13.99 -7.07
C SER A 155 7.72 13.48 -8.44
N ASP A 156 8.02 12.18 -8.52
CA ASP A 156 8.40 11.50 -9.75
C ASP A 156 7.29 10.53 -10.16
N PRO A 157 6.74 10.64 -11.38
CA PRO A 157 5.72 9.72 -11.87
C PRO A 157 6.24 8.29 -12.05
N ASN A 158 7.56 8.08 -12.15
CA ASN A 158 8.19 6.77 -12.20
C ASN A 158 8.53 6.20 -10.81
N ALA A 159 8.34 6.97 -9.75
CA ALA A 159 8.59 6.50 -8.40
C ALA A 159 7.68 5.30 -8.06
N ALA A 160 8.19 4.41 -7.25
CA ALA A 160 7.45 3.26 -6.73
C ALA A 160 7.00 2.21 -7.76
N ILE A 161 7.54 2.20 -8.99
CA ILE A 161 7.27 1.13 -9.97
C ILE A 161 7.80 -0.21 -9.42
N GLY A 162 6.89 -1.21 -9.30
CA GLY A 162 7.20 -2.53 -8.76
C GLY A 162 7.00 -2.65 -7.24
N LEU A 163 6.67 -1.56 -6.57
CA LEU A 163 6.41 -1.54 -5.13
C LEU A 163 5.13 -2.33 -4.80
N GLU A 164 4.16 -2.35 -5.73
CA GLU A 164 2.96 -3.15 -5.66
C GLU A 164 3.26 -4.65 -5.52
N LEU A 165 4.18 -5.18 -6.32
CA LEU A 165 4.59 -6.58 -6.26
C LEU A 165 5.35 -6.89 -4.95
N SER A 166 6.21 -5.97 -4.53
CA SER A 166 6.93 -6.09 -3.26
C SER A 166 5.99 -6.08 -2.05
N ALA A 167 4.93 -5.27 -2.09
CA ALA A 167 3.92 -5.23 -1.04
C ALA A 167 3.10 -6.53 -0.96
N ILE A 168 2.71 -7.10 -2.12
CA ILE A 168 2.04 -8.40 -2.17
C ILE A 168 2.96 -9.49 -1.60
N ALA A 169 4.23 -9.50 -2.02
CA ALA A 169 5.22 -10.43 -1.51
C ALA A 169 5.39 -10.34 0.01
N ALA A 170 5.49 -9.11 0.53
CA ALA A 170 5.61 -8.85 1.96
C ALA A 170 4.40 -9.40 2.74
N ALA A 171 3.19 -9.20 2.23
CA ALA A 171 1.97 -9.72 2.84
C ALA A 171 1.96 -11.25 2.88
N VAL A 172 2.37 -11.92 1.79
CA VAL A 172 2.43 -13.38 1.69
C VAL A 172 3.53 -13.96 2.59
N ILE A 173 4.74 -13.39 2.56
CA ILE A 173 5.85 -13.78 3.46
C ILE A 173 5.44 -13.58 4.91
N GLY A 174 4.68 -12.54 5.21
CA GLY A 174 4.12 -12.25 6.52
C GLY A 174 3.01 -13.22 6.97
N GLY A 175 2.66 -14.22 6.14
CA GLY A 175 1.67 -15.25 6.46
C GLY A 175 0.21 -14.84 6.18
N THR A 176 0.00 -13.79 5.38
CA THR A 176 -1.34 -13.47 4.88
C THR A 176 -1.66 -14.37 3.71
N SER A 177 -2.68 -15.23 3.88
CA SER A 177 -3.13 -16.10 2.80
C SER A 177 -3.99 -15.33 1.80
N LEU A 178 -3.70 -15.51 0.51
CA LEU A 178 -4.46 -14.91 -0.58
C LEU A 178 -5.82 -15.57 -0.80
N MET A 179 -6.01 -16.81 -0.31
CA MET A 179 -7.17 -17.64 -0.62
C MET A 179 -8.07 -17.97 0.58
N CYS A 180 -7.58 -17.81 1.82
CA CYS A 180 -8.24 -18.38 3.00
C CYS A 180 -8.75 -17.36 4.02
N GLY A 181 -8.78 -16.07 3.72
CA GLY A 181 -9.23 -15.02 4.65
C GLY A 181 -8.44 -14.95 5.96
N ARG A 182 -7.25 -15.54 6.00
CA ARG A 182 -6.33 -15.48 7.14
C ARG A 182 -5.27 -14.45 6.88
N GLY A 183 -5.01 -13.57 7.84
CA GLY A 183 -3.98 -12.56 7.73
C GLY A 183 -3.65 -11.90 9.05
N SER A 184 -2.44 -11.34 9.13
CA SER A 184 -1.96 -10.57 10.26
C SER A 184 -1.25 -9.33 9.75
N ILE A 185 -1.64 -8.17 10.24
CA ILE A 185 -1.00 -6.91 9.86
C ILE A 185 0.42 -6.84 10.42
N ILE A 186 0.63 -7.38 11.63
CA ILE A 186 1.97 -7.51 12.21
C ILE A 186 2.82 -8.45 11.34
N GLY A 187 2.25 -9.58 10.90
CA GLY A 187 2.94 -10.47 9.98
C GLY A 187 3.33 -9.78 8.68
N ALA A 188 2.41 -9.06 8.04
CA ALA A 188 2.68 -8.29 6.83
C ALA A 188 3.79 -7.23 7.06
N PHE A 189 3.79 -6.55 8.22
CA PHE A 189 4.84 -5.60 8.57
C PHE A 189 6.21 -6.27 8.69
N ILE A 190 6.30 -7.45 9.32
CA ILE A 190 7.53 -8.23 9.37
C ILE A 190 7.97 -8.64 7.96
N GLY A 191 7.04 -9.03 7.10
CA GLY A 191 7.31 -9.32 5.68
C GLY A 191 7.90 -8.12 4.93
N VAL A 192 7.38 -6.91 5.17
CA VAL A 192 7.94 -5.67 4.63
C VAL A 192 9.38 -5.46 5.10
N LEU A 193 9.66 -5.67 6.39
CA LEU A 193 11.02 -5.55 6.93
C LEU A 193 11.97 -6.56 6.28
N ILE A 194 11.54 -7.81 6.10
CA ILE A 194 12.36 -8.84 5.43
C ILE A 194 12.71 -8.42 4.00
N ILE A 195 11.72 -7.97 3.20
CA ILE A 195 11.97 -7.53 1.83
C ILE A 195 12.86 -6.29 1.81
N SER A 196 12.64 -5.33 2.71
CA SER A 196 13.44 -4.11 2.79
C SER A 196 14.89 -4.41 3.14
N VAL A 197 15.13 -5.30 4.10
CA VAL A 197 16.50 -5.75 4.46
C VAL A 197 17.15 -6.46 3.28
N LEU A 198 16.42 -7.34 2.58
CA LEU A 198 16.93 -8.02 1.39
C LEU A 198 17.34 -7.02 0.30
N GLN A 199 16.45 -6.07 -0.05
CA GLN A 199 16.72 -5.08 -1.10
C GLN A 199 17.88 -4.17 -0.72
N ASN A 200 17.96 -3.70 0.52
CA ASN A 200 19.06 -2.88 1.01
C ASN A 200 20.38 -3.66 1.06
N GLY A 201 20.36 -4.92 1.50
CA GLY A 201 21.54 -5.78 1.50
C GLY A 201 22.09 -5.99 0.09
N LEU A 202 21.21 -6.29 -0.89
CA LEU A 202 21.60 -6.42 -2.29
C LEU A 202 22.15 -5.10 -2.87
N ALA A 203 21.59 -3.96 -2.44
CA ALA A 203 22.09 -2.65 -2.85
C ALA A 203 23.51 -2.38 -2.33
N GLN A 204 23.78 -2.70 -1.06
CA GLN A 204 25.12 -2.54 -0.45
C GLN A 204 26.17 -3.44 -1.09
N LEU A 205 25.78 -4.61 -1.60
CA LEU A 205 26.65 -5.50 -2.37
C LEU A 205 26.90 -5.01 -3.80
N GLY A 206 26.39 -3.85 -4.19
CA GLY A 206 26.57 -3.28 -5.53
C GLY A 206 25.81 -4.02 -6.63
N ILE A 207 24.81 -4.85 -6.28
CA ILE A 207 24.01 -5.61 -7.24
C ILE A 207 23.11 -4.64 -8.04
N SER A 208 23.14 -4.77 -9.37
CA SER A 208 22.37 -3.91 -10.26
C SER A 208 20.86 -4.08 -10.09
N GLU A 209 20.08 -3.02 -10.37
CA GLU A 209 18.61 -3.02 -10.26
C GLU A 209 17.90 -4.19 -10.99
N PRO A 210 18.31 -4.60 -12.21
CA PRO A 210 17.70 -5.76 -12.87
C PRO A 210 17.85 -7.05 -12.06
N PHE A 211 19.01 -7.29 -11.47
CA PHE A 211 19.26 -8.47 -10.64
C PHE A 211 18.47 -8.43 -9.32
N LYS A 212 18.32 -7.26 -8.69
CA LYS A 212 17.47 -7.12 -7.51
C LYS A 212 16.02 -7.47 -7.83
N ARG A 213 15.48 -7.00 -8.97
CA ARG A 213 14.13 -7.34 -9.43
C ARG A 213 13.96 -8.84 -9.69
N LEU A 214 14.95 -9.48 -10.31
CA LEU A 214 14.94 -10.92 -10.55
C LEU A 214 14.90 -11.70 -9.23
N ILE A 215 15.78 -11.37 -8.28
CA ILE A 215 15.84 -12.01 -6.96
C ILE A 215 14.52 -11.81 -6.21
N THR A 216 13.99 -10.58 -6.19
CA THR A 216 12.70 -10.28 -5.54
C THR A 216 11.57 -11.10 -6.17
N GLY A 217 11.52 -11.23 -7.49
CA GLY A 217 10.54 -12.05 -8.19
C GLY A 217 10.62 -13.53 -7.82
N LEU A 218 11.83 -14.09 -7.73
CA LEU A 218 12.03 -15.47 -7.28
C LEU A 218 11.59 -15.67 -5.83
N VAL A 219 11.88 -14.72 -4.94
CA VAL A 219 11.45 -14.77 -3.54
C VAL A 219 9.91 -14.74 -3.44
N ILE A 220 9.23 -13.96 -4.28
CA ILE A 220 7.76 -13.94 -4.35
C ILE A 220 7.21 -15.31 -4.73
N ILE A 221 7.76 -15.92 -5.80
CA ILE A 221 7.33 -17.23 -6.27
C ILE A 221 7.52 -18.28 -5.17
N LEU A 222 8.68 -18.29 -4.52
CA LEU A 222 8.97 -19.21 -3.42
C LEU A 222 8.02 -19.01 -2.24
N ALA A 223 7.73 -17.76 -1.86
CA ALA A 223 6.80 -17.44 -0.77
C ALA A 223 5.39 -17.98 -1.07
N VAL A 224 4.88 -17.79 -2.28
CA VAL A 224 3.58 -18.29 -2.71
C VAL A 224 3.54 -19.83 -2.74
N LEU A 225 4.61 -20.47 -3.19
CA LEU A 225 4.72 -21.94 -3.16
C LEU A 225 4.68 -22.49 -1.73
N ILE A 226 5.39 -21.86 -0.80
CA ILE A 226 5.41 -22.25 0.62
C ILE A 226 4.02 -22.04 1.24
N ASP A 227 3.34 -20.92 0.95
CA ASP A 227 1.98 -20.66 1.44
C ASP A 227 1.00 -21.75 0.96
N ARG A 228 1.09 -22.15 -0.30
CA ARG A 228 0.27 -23.22 -0.86
C ARG A 228 0.52 -24.58 -0.19
N TRP A 229 1.77 -24.90 0.16
CA TRP A 229 2.09 -26.15 0.86
C TRP A 229 1.59 -26.14 2.30
N ARG A 230 1.62 -24.99 2.95
CA ARG A 230 1.15 -24.83 4.33
C ARG A 230 -0.37 -24.79 4.46
N SER A 231 -1.08 -24.47 3.39
CA SER A 231 -2.55 -24.42 3.34
C SER A 231 -3.21 -25.75 2.95
N ARG A 232 -2.43 -26.78 2.63
CA ARG A 232 -2.87 -28.15 2.46
C ARG A 232 -2.75 -28.93 3.77
#